data_413fa450e766c356a87a0b07be798a1e
#
_entry.id   413fa450e766c356a87a0b07be798a1e
#
_cell.length_a   1.000
_cell.length_b   1.000
_cell.length_c   1.000
_cell.angle_alpha   90.00
_cell.angle_beta   90.00
_cell.angle_gamma   90.00
#
_symmetry.space_group_name_H-M   'P 1'
#
loop_
_entity.id
_entity.type
_entity.pdbx_description
1 polymer ?
#
loop_
_entity_poly.entity_id
_entity_poly.type
_entity_poly.pdbx_seq_one_letter_code
_entity_poly.pdbx_strand_id
1 'polypeptide(L)'
;MKTIPRRMLAAGSLLTVGALALAGCSGGPGSGGGGGDESGADDGNVVTVYGTISDTEADLLEESWAEWEEENDIDIKYEASKEFEAQIAVRAQGGNAPDLAIFPQPGLLKDMAELGFLKPAPESVVENVEEYWSEDWAQYATYDGTLYGAPLMASVKGWVWYSPSFFAENGYEVPTDWQGLLDLTAQMQADTGSAPWCAGFGSDAATGWPGTDWVEDVVLRQAGPEVYDQWVTNEVPFTDPQIASAFDEVGKILKNPDYVNAGFGGTDTIVTTPFGDAASALVSGDCKLHHQASFFDGFITDAGGTVAEDGDIWAFLTPAFGDSSAEGAVVTGGGEIVGAFSDDEATQKVQTYLSSPEWANSRVSLGGVISANTGLDPENASSEILKEAISILQDPTTTFRFDASDLMPSGVGTNTFFKGMNDWVNGADTATVLEQIESGWPSS
;
A
#
# COMPACT_ATOMS: atom_id res chain seq x y z
N MET A 1 21.20 -4.71 -57.74
CA MET A 1 21.52 -3.60 -58.65
C MET A 1 20.43 -2.56 -58.51
N LYS A 2 20.70 -1.47 -57.92
CA LYS A 2 20.53 -0.05 -58.23
C LYS A 2 20.70 0.75 -56.99
N THR A 3 21.71 1.57 -57.04
CA THR A 3 22.36 2.42 -56.07
C THR A 3 21.65 3.78 -55.90
N ILE A 4 21.54 4.28 -54.68
CA ILE A 4 21.82 5.61 -54.06
C ILE A 4 21.60 6.88 -54.95
N PRO A 5 21.16 8.08 -54.39
CA PRO A 5 22.11 8.85 -53.62
C PRO A 5 21.63 9.66 -52.37
N ARG A 6 22.59 9.84 -51.47
CA ARG A 6 22.68 10.90 -50.44
C ARG A 6 22.63 12.30 -51.06
N ARG A 7 21.98 13.26 -50.35
CA ARG A 7 22.34 14.67 -50.46
C ARG A 7 22.45 15.25 -49.03
N MET A 8 23.68 15.57 -48.69
CA MET A 8 24.10 16.56 -47.68
C MET A 8 23.75 17.97 -48.19
N LEU A 9 23.32 18.84 -47.28
CA LEU A 9 23.56 20.29 -47.42
C LEU A 9 23.78 20.86 -46.01
N ALA A 10 24.90 21.56 -45.91
CA ALA A 10 25.45 22.17 -44.71
C ALA A 10 25.08 23.67 -44.64
N ALA A 11 25.25 24.21 -43.45
CA ALA A 11 25.69 25.56 -43.08
C ALA A 11 24.70 26.71 -43.03
N GLY A 12 24.80 27.43 -41.91
CA GLY A 12 24.32 28.79 -41.76
C GLY A 12 24.22 29.25 -40.30
N SER A 13 25.39 29.51 -39.70
CA SER A 13 25.52 30.26 -38.44
C SER A 13 25.13 31.74 -38.66
N LEU A 14 24.38 32.33 -37.74
CA LEU A 14 24.38 33.80 -37.54
C LEU A 14 24.19 34.10 -36.06
N LEU A 15 25.28 34.53 -35.46
CA LEU A 15 25.36 35.27 -34.20
C LEU A 15 24.77 36.65 -34.37
N THR A 16 23.91 37.10 -33.48
CA THR A 16 23.67 38.54 -33.23
C THR A 16 23.72 38.79 -31.73
N VAL A 17 24.80 39.47 -31.38
CA VAL A 17 25.00 40.17 -30.09
C VAL A 17 24.25 41.47 -30.16
N GLY A 18 23.49 41.83 -29.16
CA GLY A 18 22.82 43.12 -29.01
C GLY A 18 22.84 43.55 -27.54
N ALA A 19 23.66 44.59 -27.30
CA ALA A 19 24.01 45.12 -25.98
C ALA A 19 22.98 46.08 -25.39
N LEU A 20 23.00 46.09 -24.06
CA LEU A 20 22.69 47.13 -23.06
C LEU A 20 22.04 48.46 -23.50
N ALA A 21 21.02 48.84 -22.72
CA ALA A 21 20.86 50.21 -22.29
C ALA A 21 20.31 50.29 -20.87
N LEU A 22 21.15 50.73 -19.94
CA LEU A 22 20.78 51.35 -18.67
C LEU A 22 20.22 52.71 -18.95
N ALA A 23 19.05 53.04 -18.40
CA ALA A 23 18.66 54.42 -18.15
C ALA A 23 18.01 54.53 -16.78
N GLY A 24 18.72 55.07 -15.82
CA GLY A 24 18.19 55.57 -14.58
C GLY A 24 17.61 56.98 -14.81
N CYS A 25 16.52 57.29 -14.13
CA CYS A 25 16.15 58.66 -13.80
C CYS A 25 15.43 58.72 -12.46
N SER A 26 15.94 59.59 -11.66
CA SER A 26 15.55 60.03 -10.32
C SER A 26 14.34 60.97 -10.33
N GLY A 27 13.55 60.89 -9.24
CA GLY A 27 13.04 62.13 -8.64
C GLY A 27 11.57 62.34 -8.51
N GLY A 28 11.09 62.40 -7.27
CA GLY A 28 10.12 63.35 -6.80
C GLY A 28 8.76 62.80 -6.29
N PRO A 29 8.26 63.29 -5.15
CA PRO A 29 7.18 62.69 -4.40
C PRO A 29 5.79 63.23 -4.80
N GLY A 30 4.80 62.34 -4.84
CA GLY A 30 3.39 62.74 -5.10
C GLY A 30 2.41 61.66 -4.70
N SER A 31 1.92 61.77 -3.52
CA SER A 31 0.57 61.47 -3.00
C SER A 31 -0.39 60.56 -3.80
N GLY A 32 -0.84 59.49 -3.13
CA GLY A 32 -2.24 59.05 -3.11
C GLY A 32 -2.63 57.94 -4.08
N GLY A 33 -3.04 56.82 -3.57
CA GLY A 33 -3.85 55.84 -4.29
C GLY A 33 -3.49 54.43 -3.88
N GLY A 34 -4.34 53.82 -3.07
CA GLY A 34 -4.21 52.46 -2.59
C GLY A 34 -4.04 51.44 -3.71
N GLY A 35 -2.97 50.74 -3.65
CA GLY A 35 -2.78 49.43 -4.29
C GLY A 35 -2.72 48.45 -3.17
N GLY A 36 -3.76 47.68 -3.00
CA GLY A 36 -3.74 46.60 -2.06
C GLY A 36 -2.61 45.66 -2.45
N ASP A 37 -1.71 45.39 -1.53
CA ASP A 37 -1.02 44.15 -1.46
C ASP A 37 -2.12 43.06 -1.41
N GLU A 38 -2.30 42.34 -2.48
CA GLU A 38 -2.77 40.96 -2.39
C GLU A 38 -1.60 40.16 -1.78
N SER A 39 -1.35 40.39 -0.50
CA SER A 39 -0.90 39.30 0.36
C SER A 39 -2.04 38.29 0.28
N GLY A 40 -1.78 37.16 -0.37
CA GLY A 40 -2.71 36.04 -0.36
C GLY A 40 -3.24 35.92 1.06
N ALA A 41 -4.54 36.06 1.22
CA ALA A 41 -5.19 35.60 2.42
C ALA A 41 -4.78 34.15 2.52
N ASP A 42 -4.06 33.82 3.55
CA ASP A 42 -3.96 32.51 4.08
C ASP A 42 -5.42 32.16 4.42
N ASP A 43 -6.10 31.46 3.47
CA ASP A 43 -7.44 30.97 3.69
C ASP A 43 -7.28 29.83 4.69
N GLY A 44 -7.30 30.15 5.99
CA GLY A 44 -7.12 29.22 7.12
C GLY A 44 -8.11 28.04 7.15
N ASN A 45 -8.79 27.81 6.03
CA ASN A 45 -9.76 26.76 5.80
C ASN A 45 -9.32 25.77 4.70
N VAL A 46 -8.10 25.85 4.17
CA VAL A 46 -7.57 24.87 3.22
C VAL A 46 -6.61 23.93 3.96
N VAL A 47 -6.83 22.61 3.83
CA VAL A 47 -5.95 21.58 4.40
C VAL A 47 -5.40 20.71 3.27
N THR A 48 -4.09 20.68 3.12
CA THR A 48 -3.41 19.86 2.12
C THR A 48 -3.13 18.46 2.67
N VAL A 49 -3.51 17.43 1.90
CA VAL A 49 -3.30 16.03 2.24
C VAL A 49 -2.48 15.36 1.14
N TYR A 50 -1.45 14.61 1.50
CA TYR A 50 -0.57 13.93 0.55
C TYR A 50 -0.50 12.43 0.84
N GLY A 51 -0.61 11.58 -0.18
CA GLY A 51 -0.60 10.12 0.00
C GLY A 51 -0.32 9.33 -1.27
N THR A 52 -0.37 8.01 -1.15
CA THR A 52 -0.16 7.06 -2.25
C THR A 52 -1.43 6.69 -3.01
N ILE A 53 -2.61 6.91 -2.40
CA ILE A 53 -3.91 6.51 -2.94
C ILE A 53 -4.15 7.27 -4.25
N SER A 54 -4.41 6.57 -5.35
CA SER A 54 -4.48 7.16 -6.68
C SER A 54 -5.64 6.60 -7.50
N ASP A 55 -5.85 7.18 -8.66
CA ASP A 55 -6.86 6.75 -9.63
C ASP A 55 -8.29 6.74 -9.03
N THR A 56 -9.11 5.76 -9.30
CA THR A 56 -10.51 5.66 -8.81
C THR A 56 -10.59 5.67 -7.27
N GLU A 57 -9.59 5.11 -6.59
CA GLU A 57 -9.58 5.07 -5.13
C GLU A 57 -9.38 6.46 -4.52
N ALA A 58 -8.62 7.33 -5.18
CA ALA A 58 -8.48 8.73 -4.80
C ALA A 58 -9.80 9.50 -4.97
N ASP A 59 -10.53 9.26 -6.06
CA ASP A 59 -11.85 9.87 -6.28
C ASP A 59 -12.83 9.48 -5.16
N LEU A 60 -12.84 8.22 -4.74
CA LEU A 60 -13.66 7.73 -3.62
C LEU A 60 -13.20 8.29 -2.26
N LEU A 61 -11.89 8.48 -2.09
CA LEU A 61 -11.35 9.12 -0.90
C LEU A 61 -11.84 10.57 -0.78
N GLU A 62 -11.75 11.35 -1.86
CA GLU A 62 -12.25 12.73 -1.91
C GLU A 62 -13.78 12.78 -1.73
N GLU A 63 -14.53 11.86 -2.33
CA GLU A 63 -15.99 11.76 -2.14
C GLU A 63 -16.37 11.51 -0.67
N SER A 64 -15.55 10.77 0.07
CA SER A 64 -15.85 10.36 1.45
C SER A 64 -15.91 11.50 2.45
N TRP A 65 -15.30 12.64 2.16
CA TRP A 65 -15.30 13.82 3.03
C TRP A 65 -16.02 15.04 2.46
N ALA A 66 -16.55 14.97 1.23
CA ALA A 66 -17.15 16.11 0.54
C ALA A 66 -18.33 16.75 1.30
N GLU A 67 -19.22 15.94 1.93
CA GLU A 67 -20.31 16.46 2.75
C GLU A 67 -19.80 17.16 4.01
N TRP A 68 -18.79 16.58 4.66
CA TRP A 68 -18.15 17.15 5.85
C TRP A 68 -17.43 18.46 5.56
N GLU A 69 -16.77 18.61 4.38
CA GLU A 69 -16.15 19.85 3.93
C GLU A 69 -17.16 21.00 3.84
N GLU A 70 -18.34 20.73 3.21
CA GLU A 70 -19.41 21.73 3.08
C GLU A 70 -19.96 22.14 4.45
N GLU A 71 -20.10 21.21 5.39
CA GLU A 71 -20.64 21.48 6.73
C GLU A 71 -19.67 22.25 7.61
N ASN A 72 -18.36 22.07 7.43
CA ASN A 72 -17.32 22.65 8.27
C ASN A 72 -16.62 23.86 7.65
N ASP A 73 -16.94 24.24 6.39
CA ASP A 73 -16.31 25.32 5.64
C ASP A 73 -14.77 25.14 5.57
N ILE A 74 -14.33 23.88 5.35
CA ILE A 74 -12.92 23.49 5.17
C ILE A 74 -12.79 22.82 3.80
N ASP A 75 -11.74 23.18 3.05
CA ASP A 75 -11.43 22.65 1.74
C ASP A 75 -10.21 21.71 1.85
N ILE A 76 -10.42 20.39 1.65
CA ILE A 76 -9.36 19.37 1.72
C ILE A 76 -8.79 19.16 0.33
N LYS A 77 -7.50 19.41 0.15
CA LYS A 77 -6.80 19.26 -1.13
C LYS A 77 -5.92 18.03 -1.09
N TYR A 78 -6.40 16.95 -1.70
CA TYR A 78 -5.62 15.73 -1.81
C TYR A 78 -4.65 15.75 -2.99
N GLU A 79 -3.39 15.39 -2.75
CA GLU A 79 -2.35 15.18 -3.76
C GLU A 79 -1.91 13.72 -3.74
N ALA A 80 -2.22 12.96 -4.79
CA ALA A 80 -1.78 11.59 -4.97
C ALA A 80 -0.36 11.52 -5.54
N SER A 81 0.49 10.62 -5.05
CA SER A 81 1.82 10.40 -5.61
C SER A 81 2.30 8.95 -5.42
N LYS A 82 2.64 8.31 -6.52
CA LYS A 82 3.30 6.99 -6.53
C LYS A 82 4.77 7.05 -6.10
N GLU A 83 5.31 8.24 -5.84
CA GLU A 83 6.65 8.50 -5.32
C GLU A 83 6.62 8.95 -3.85
N PHE A 84 5.53 8.68 -3.12
CA PHE A 84 5.29 9.17 -1.77
C PHE A 84 6.44 8.84 -0.82
N GLU A 85 6.84 7.57 -0.72
CA GLU A 85 7.87 7.08 0.18
C GLU A 85 9.22 7.76 -0.06
N ALA A 86 9.55 8.00 -1.33
CA ALA A 86 10.79 8.66 -1.72
C ALA A 86 10.76 10.19 -1.47
N GLN A 87 9.58 10.79 -1.47
CA GLN A 87 9.44 12.25 -1.49
C GLN A 87 9.02 12.87 -0.17
N ILE A 88 8.29 12.19 0.69
CA ILE A 88 7.74 12.82 1.91
C ILE A 88 8.84 13.40 2.81
N ALA A 89 9.92 12.65 3.03
CA ALA A 89 11.04 13.13 3.82
C ALA A 89 11.77 14.33 3.16
N VAL A 90 11.90 14.32 1.84
CA VAL A 90 12.51 15.42 1.08
C VAL A 90 11.66 16.68 1.17
N ARG A 91 10.33 16.57 1.05
CA ARG A 91 9.39 17.67 1.22
C ARG A 91 9.48 18.27 2.64
N ALA A 92 9.45 17.40 3.66
CA ALA A 92 9.55 17.83 5.06
C ALA A 92 10.87 18.57 5.34
N GLN A 93 12.01 18.04 4.87
CA GLN A 93 13.32 18.70 4.99
C GLN A 93 13.40 20.02 4.22
N GLY A 94 12.72 20.12 3.08
CA GLY A 94 12.64 21.32 2.26
C GLY A 94 11.71 22.41 2.78
N GLY A 95 10.94 22.14 3.84
CA GLY A 95 9.96 23.07 4.43
C GLY A 95 8.70 23.27 3.58
N ASN A 96 8.38 22.27 2.73
CA ASN A 96 7.18 22.23 1.90
C ASN A 96 6.39 20.92 2.10
N ALA A 97 6.35 20.45 3.37
CA ALA A 97 5.48 19.35 3.76
C ALA A 97 4.00 19.72 3.56
N PRO A 98 3.11 18.74 3.32
CA PRO A 98 1.67 18.96 3.39
C PRO A 98 1.23 19.24 4.83
N ASP A 99 -0.01 19.64 5.06
CA ASP A 99 -0.56 19.74 6.42
C ASP A 99 -0.76 18.34 7.04
N LEU A 100 -1.31 17.42 6.26
CA LEU A 100 -1.49 16.01 6.61
C LEU A 100 -0.84 15.10 5.56
N ALA A 101 -0.36 13.95 5.98
CA ALA A 101 0.02 12.87 5.07
C ALA A 101 -0.60 11.54 5.48
N ILE A 102 -1.01 10.77 4.48
CA ILE A 102 -1.54 9.41 4.64
C ILE A 102 -0.38 8.44 4.42
N PHE A 103 0.09 7.84 5.52
CA PHE A 103 1.22 6.91 5.54
C PHE A 103 0.72 5.48 5.45
N PRO A 104 1.05 4.72 4.42
CA PRO A 104 0.80 3.28 4.39
C PRO A 104 1.78 2.49 5.27
N GLN A 105 2.92 3.08 5.66
CA GLN A 105 3.94 2.41 6.45
C GLN A 105 4.10 3.05 7.83
N PRO A 106 3.72 2.37 8.94
CA PRO A 106 3.99 2.83 10.30
C PRO A 106 5.47 3.08 10.58
N GLY A 107 6.38 2.31 9.97
CA GLY A 107 7.83 2.51 10.07
C GLY A 107 8.26 3.88 9.54
N LEU A 108 7.76 4.27 8.35
CA LEU A 108 8.05 5.58 7.77
C LEU A 108 7.46 6.72 8.60
N LEU A 109 6.25 6.55 9.15
CA LEU A 109 5.65 7.53 10.06
C LEU A 109 6.53 7.72 11.30
N LYS A 110 7.01 6.62 11.90
CA LYS A 110 7.93 6.67 13.05
C LYS A 110 9.24 7.36 12.71
N ASP A 111 9.83 7.09 11.54
CA ASP A 111 11.02 7.79 11.05
C ASP A 111 10.78 9.32 10.98
N MET A 112 9.62 9.75 10.49
CA MET A 112 9.27 11.16 10.41
C MET A 112 9.04 11.79 11.80
N ALA A 113 8.46 11.04 12.75
CA ALA A 113 8.29 11.48 14.14
C ALA A 113 9.65 11.60 14.85
N GLU A 114 10.55 10.62 14.69
CA GLU A 114 11.90 10.65 15.27
C GLU A 114 12.72 11.85 14.75
N LEU A 115 12.60 12.18 13.47
CA LEU A 115 13.23 13.35 12.88
C LEU A 115 12.59 14.68 13.31
N GLY A 116 11.47 14.65 14.05
CA GLY A 116 10.78 15.84 14.56
C GLY A 116 9.98 16.61 13.51
N PHE A 117 9.62 15.98 12.41
CA PHE A 117 8.80 16.60 11.38
C PHE A 117 7.30 16.55 11.70
N LEU A 118 6.84 15.46 12.33
CA LEU A 118 5.43 15.31 12.69
C LEU A 118 5.09 16.04 13.99
N LYS A 119 3.84 16.48 14.07
CA LYS A 119 3.21 17.02 15.27
C LYS A 119 2.57 15.89 16.07
N PRO A 120 2.63 15.94 17.42
CA PRO A 120 1.81 15.08 18.26
C PRO A 120 0.33 15.21 17.89
N ALA A 121 -0.39 14.09 17.86
CA ALA A 121 -1.82 14.09 17.63
C ALA A 121 -2.56 14.95 18.64
N PRO A 122 -3.58 15.74 18.26
CA PRO A 122 -4.37 16.55 19.19
C PRO A 122 -5.20 15.65 20.12
N GLU A 123 -5.63 16.20 21.25
CA GLU A 123 -6.40 15.46 22.28
C GLU A 123 -7.64 14.77 21.68
N SER A 124 -8.35 15.42 20.76
CA SER A 124 -9.52 14.86 20.10
C SER A 124 -9.23 13.63 19.22
N VAL A 125 -8.04 13.55 18.61
CA VAL A 125 -7.59 12.36 17.89
C VAL A 125 -7.21 11.25 18.87
N VAL A 126 -6.52 11.59 19.97
CA VAL A 126 -6.19 10.62 21.03
C VAL A 126 -7.46 10.00 21.60
N GLU A 127 -8.49 10.82 21.92
CA GLU A 127 -9.79 10.34 22.41
C GLU A 127 -10.45 9.39 21.42
N ASN A 128 -10.48 9.72 20.10
CA ASN A 128 -11.04 8.84 19.08
C ASN A 128 -10.26 7.52 18.98
N VAL A 129 -8.93 7.58 19.04
CA VAL A 129 -8.10 6.37 18.95
C VAL A 129 -8.31 5.48 20.17
N GLU A 130 -8.38 6.03 21.37
CA GLU A 130 -8.65 5.27 22.59
C GLU A 130 -10.06 4.65 22.62
N GLU A 131 -11.08 5.31 22.02
CA GLU A 131 -12.46 4.83 22.07
C GLU A 131 -12.77 3.83 20.95
N TYR A 132 -12.22 4.04 19.72
CA TYR A 132 -12.66 3.33 18.52
C TYR A 132 -11.60 2.45 17.86
N TRP A 133 -10.39 2.37 18.39
CA TRP A 133 -9.32 1.57 17.81
C TRP A 133 -8.70 0.65 18.86
N SER A 134 -8.19 -0.51 18.44
CA SER A 134 -7.48 -1.40 19.35
C SER A 134 -6.11 -0.81 19.78
N GLU A 135 -5.57 -1.31 20.90
CA GLU A 135 -4.23 -0.96 21.36
C GLU A 135 -3.16 -1.29 20.29
N ASP A 136 -3.35 -2.37 19.53
CA ASP A 136 -2.45 -2.76 18.44
C ASP A 136 -2.42 -1.67 17.34
N TRP A 137 -3.58 -1.14 16.94
CA TRP A 137 -3.63 -0.05 15.97
C TRP A 137 -3.05 1.25 16.51
N ALA A 138 -3.31 1.59 17.76
CA ALA A 138 -2.75 2.79 18.40
C ALA A 138 -1.21 2.74 18.45
N GLN A 139 -0.62 1.57 18.73
CA GLN A 139 0.85 1.43 18.80
C GLN A 139 1.54 1.66 17.46
N TYR A 140 0.88 1.34 16.31
CA TYR A 140 1.44 1.58 14.98
C TYR A 140 1.61 3.07 14.66
N ALA A 141 0.81 3.94 15.29
CA ALA A 141 0.90 5.39 15.16
C ALA A 141 1.68 6.06 16.32
N THR A 142 2.27 5.28 17.23
CA THR A 142 2.93 5.77 18.45
C THR A 142 4.45 5.65 18.35
N TYR A 143 5.17 6.74 18.67
CA TYR A 143 6.61 6.76 18.81
C TYR A 143 6.99 7.39 20.17
N ASP A 144 7.89 6.75 20.91
CA ASP A 144 8.36 7.17 22.26
C ASP A 144 7.20 7.57 23.23
N GLY A 145 6.12 6.76 23.19
CA GLY A 145 4.94 6.95 24.04
C GLY A 145 4.02 8.11 23.65
N THR A 146 4.25 8.73 22.50
CA THR A 146 3.43 9.82 21.96
C THR A 146 2.74 9.36 20.67
N LEU A 147 1.43 9.58 20.56
CA LEU A 147 0.66 9.33 19.34
C LEU A 147 0.95 10.44 18.32
N TYR A 148 1.34 10.08 17.09
CA TYR A 148 1.65 11.01 16.00
C TYR A 148 0.70 10.91 14.80
N GLY A 149 -0.19 9.93 14.80
CA GLY A 149 -1.13 9.73 13.70
C GLY A 149 -2.44 9.15 14.18
N ALA A 150 -3.43 9.21 13.30
CA ALA A 150 -4.70 8.52 13.45
C ALA A 150 -4.76 7.34 12.49
N PRO A 151 -5.03 6.10 12.93
CA PRO A 151 -5.35 5.03 12.01
C PRO A 151 -6.53 5.43 11.12
N LEU A 152 -6.53 5.00 9.87
CA LEU A 152 -7.48 5.47 8.85
C LEU A 152 -8.25 4.32 8.22
N MET A 153 -7.60 3.62 7.30
CA MET A 153 -8.14 2.43 6.64
C MET A 153 -7.32 1.20 7.03
N ALA A 154 -7.85 0.04 6.69
CA ALA A 154 -7.19 -1.24 6.91
C ALA A 154 -7.35 -2.14 5.70
N SER A 155 -6.52 -3.17 5.61
CA SER A 155 -6.69 -4.29 4.71
C SER A 155 -6.33 -5.58 5.42
N VAL A 156 -7.04 -6.66 5.11
CA VAL A 156 -6.64 -8.02 5.46
C VAL A 156 -5.91 -8.58 4.26
N LYS A 157 -4.68 -9.03 4.45
CA LYS A 157 -3.82 -9.64 3.42
C LYS A 157 -3.89 -11.17 3.46
N GLY A 158 -3.21 -11.81 2.54
CA GLY A 158 -3.19 -13.27 2.48
C GLY A 158 -4.44 -13.90 1.89
N TRP A 159 -5.20 -13.20 1.06
CA TRP A 159 -6.29 -13.80 0.31
C TRP A 159 -5.79 -14.44 -0.98
N VAL A 160 -6.29 -15.65 -1.28
CA VAL A 160 -6.12 -16.32 -2.56
C VAL A 160 -7.41 -16.19 -3.35
N TRP A 161 -7.36 -15.36 -4.38
CA TRP A 161 -8.47 -15.05 -5.27
C TRP A 161 -8.59 -16.10 -6.37
N TYR A 162 -9.82 -16.56 -6.67
CA TYR A 162 -10.09 -17.63 -7.62
C TYR A 162 -11.48 -17.51 -8.25
N SER A 163 -11.73 -18.23 -9.35
CA SER A 163 -13.07 -18.35 -9.93
C SER A 163 -13.82 -19.56 -9.37
N PRO A 164 -14.95 -19.34 -8.64
CA PRO A 164 -15.76 -20.44 -8.11
C PRO A 164 -16.31 -21.36 -9.20
N SER A 165 -16.73 -20.81 -10.33
CA SER A 165 -17.24 -21.59 -11.46
C SER A 165 -16.17 -22.49 -12.06
N PHE A 166 -14.93 -22.00 -12.23
CA PHE A 166 -13.80 -22.79 -12.70
C PHE A 166 -13.47 -23.95 -11.73
N PHE A 167 -13.50 -23.70 -10.42
CA PHE A 167 -13.31 -24.74 -9.42
C PHE A 167 -14.39 -25.82 -9.51
N ALA A 168 -15.65 -25.42 -9.58
CA ALA A 168 -16.79 -26.35 -9.66
C ALA A 168 -16.75 -27.19 -10.94
N GLU A 169 -16.46 -26.60 -12.10
CA GLU A 169 -16.38 -27.28 -13.41
C GLU A 169 -15.27 -28.33 -13.47
N ASN A 170 -14.16 -28.11 -12.75
CA ASN A 170 -13.00 -29.00 -12.75
C ASN A 170 -12.94 -29.92 -11.51
N GLY A 171 -13.87 -29.75 -10.56
CA GLY A 171 -13.93 -30.53 -9.32
C GLY A 171 -12.80 -30.22 -8.35
N TYR A 172 -12.28 -28.98 -8.37
CA TYR A 172 -11.30 -28.49 -7.41
C TYR A 172 -12.00 -28.08 -6.10
N GLU A 173 -11.33 -28.29 -5.00
CA GLU A 173 -11.78 -27.88 -3.66
C GLU A 173 -10.82 -26.85 -3.09
N VAL A 174 -11.33 -25.92 -2.26
CA VAL A 174 -10.50 -24.96 -1.54
C VAL A 174 -9.59 -25.73 -0.57
N PRO A 175 -8.27 -25.55 -0.63
CA PRO A 175 -7.33 -26.29 0.21
C PRO A 175 -7.41 -25.83 1.66
N THR A 176 -7.25 -26.78 2.59
CA THR A 176 -7.31 -26.53 4.04
C THR A 176 -5.95 -26.34 4.68
N ASP A 177 -4.87 -26.67 3.97
CA ASP A 177 -3.49 -26.48 4.41
C ASP A 177 -2.57 -26.08 3.25
N TRP A 178 -1.39 -25.58 3.58
CA TRP A 178 -0.41 -25.10 2.60
C TRP A 178 0.02 -26.19 1.61
N GLN A 179 0.21 -27.42 2.06
CA GLN A 179 0.57 -28.51 1.15
C GLN A 179 -0.54 -28.79 0.15
N GLY A 180 -1.81 -28.72 0.58
CA GLY A 180 -2.97 -28.82 -0.29
C GLY A 180 -3.01 -27.72 -1.35
N LEU A 181 -2.57 -26.47 -1.01
CA LEU A 181 -2.44 -25.38 -1.97
C LEU A 181 -1.37 -25.66 -3.02
N LEU A 182 -0.24 -26.22 -2.62
CA LEU A 182 0.82 -26.65 -3.55
C LEU A 182 0.36 -27.80 -4.45
N ASP A 183 -0.35 -28.78 -3.89
CA ASP A 183 -0.89 -29.92 -4.63
C ASP A 183 -1.97 -29.46 -5.64
N LEU A 184 -2.85 -28.56 -5.24
CA LEU A 184 -3.85 -27.92 -6.12
C LEU A 184 -3.17 -27.15 -7.27
N THR A 185 -2.12 -26.38 -6.96
CA THR A 185 -1.31 -25.65 -7.96
C THR A 185 -0.75 -26.61 -9.00
N ALA A 186 -0.13 -27.71 -8.55
CA ALA A 186 0.43 -28.73 -9.44
C ALA A 186 -0.67 -29.45 -10.27
N GLN A 187 -1.81 -29.74 -9.65
CA GLN A 187 -2.94 -30.36 -10.33
C GLN A 187 -3.50 -29.44 -11.43
N MET A 188 -3.74 -28.16 -11.13
CA MET A 188 -4.24 -27.18 -12.11
C MET A 188 -3.29 -27.06 -13.30
N GLN A 189 -1.99 -26.99 -13.06
CA GLN A 189 -0.99 -26.92 -14.12
C GLN A 189 -1.02 -28.19 -14.99
N ALA A 190 -1.12 -29.37 -14.38
CA ALA A 190 -1.18 -30.64 -15.10
C ALA A 190 -2.47 -30.78 -15.95
N ASP A 191 -3.61 -30.34 -15.42
CA ASP A 191 -4.91 -30.44 -16.06
C ASP A 191 -5.09 -29.44 -17.20
N THR A 192 -4.59 -28.21 -17.02
CA THR A 192 -4.77 -27.10 -17.98
C THR A 192 -3.59 -26.94 -18.94
N GLY A 193 -2.40 -27.40 -18.56
CA GLY A 193 -1.16 -27.16 -19.31
C GLY A 193 -0.70 -25.69 -19.24
N SER A 194 -1.27 -24.88 -18.32
CA SER A 194 -0.96 -23.45 -18.14
C SER A 194 -0.56 -23.18 -16.69
N ALA A 195 0.25 -22.13 -16.49
CA ALA A 195 0.57 -21.66 -15.14
C ALA A 195 -0.70 -21.13 -14.44
N PRO A 196 -1.04 -21.64 -13.24
CA PRO A 196 -2.29 -21.26 -12.57
C PRO A 196 -2.25 -19.88 -11.92
N TRP A 197 -1.08 -19.39 -11.49
CA TRP A 197 -0.93 -18.15 -10.75
C TRP A 197 -0.62 -16.96 -11.66
N CYS A 198 -1.21 -15.81 -11.33
CA CYS A 198 -0.71 -14.51 -11.74
C CYS A 198 -0.05 -13.82 -10.56
N ALA A 199 1.05 -13.14 -10.80
CA ALA A 199 1.75 -12.30 -9.84
C ALA A 199 2.30 -11.04 -10.53
N GLY A 200 2.15 -9.90 -9.88
CA GLY A 200 2.70 -8.62 -10.30
C GLY A 200 3.22 -7.86 -9.08
N PHE A 201 4.46 -7.37 -9.17
CA PHE A 201 5.11 -6.59 -8.10
C PHE A 201 5.25 -5.12 -8.46
N GLY A 202 4.92 -4.76 -9.72
CA GLY A 202 5.08 -3.40 -10.23
C GLY A 202 4.20 -2.41 -9.49
N SER A 203 4.82 -1.42 -8.84
CA SER A 203 4.19 -0.34 -8.09
C SER A 203 5.12 0.88 -8.01
N ASP A 204 5.70 1.30 -9.14
CA ASP A 204 6.62 2.43 -9.25
C ASP A 204 7.72 2.42 -8.15
N ALA A 205 7.76 3.41 -7.25
CA ALA A 205 8.77 3.49 -6.18
C ALA A 205 8.63 2.36 -5.15
N ALA A 206 7.43 1.83 -4.94
CA ALA A 206 7.15 0.75 -4.00
C ALA A 206 7.21 -0.65 -4.65
N THR A 207 7.72 -0.77 -5.89
CA THR A 207 7.84 -2.06 -6.58
C THR A 207 8.54 -3.10 -5.72
N GLY A 208 7.82 -4.19 -5.40
CA GLY A 208 8.30 -5.28 -4.54
C GLY A 208 7.38 -5.59 -3.36
N TRP A 209 6.54 -4.65 -2.92
CA TRP A 209 5.64 -4.86 -1.79
C TRP A 209 4.69 -6.08 -1.94
N PRO A 210 4.13 -6.41 -3.12
CA PRO A 210 3.32 -7.63 -3.21
C PRO A 210 4.15 -8.91 -2.96
N GLY A 211 5.45 -8.82 -3.18
CA GLY A 211 6.37 -9.93 -2.88
C GLY A 211 6.64 -10.08 -1.39
N THR A 212 6.77 -8.97 -0.66
CA THR A 212 6.92 -9.02 0.80
C THR A 212 5.68 -9.59 1.45
N ASP A 213 4.47 -9.22 0.99
CA ASP A 213 3.19 -9.77 1.46
C ASP A 213 3.16 -11.30 1.44
N TRP A 214 3.66 -11.92 0.35
CA TRP A 214 3.74 -13.37 0.25
C TRP A 214 4.61 -13.99 1.34
N VAL A 215 5.77 -13.40 1.60
CA VAL A 215 6.74 -13.91 2.58
C VAL A 215 6.24 -13.66 3.99
N GLU A 216 5.72 -12.49 4.26
CA GLU A 216 5.18 -12.07 5.55
C GLU A 216 4.02 -12.95 5.98
N ASP A 217 3.08 -13.21 5.07
CA ASP A 217 1.95 -14.10 5.31
C ASP A 217 2.41 -15.52 5.66
N VAL A 218 3.43 -16.03 4.95
CA VAL A 218 3.99 -17.35 5.22
C VAL A 218 4.81 -17.36 6.51
N VAL A 219 5.62 -16.35 6.82
CA VAL A 219 6.36 -16.27 8.10
C VAL A 219 5.39 -16.30 9.27
N LEU A 220 4.33 -15.48 9.25
CA LEU A 220 3.35 -15.45 10.33
C LEU A 220 2.67 -16.80 10.56
N ARG A 221 2.29 -17.50 9.48
CA ARG A 221 1.60 -18.80 9.55
C ARG A 221 2.53 -19.96 9.89
N GLN A 222 3.77 -19.92 9.43
CA GLN A 222 4.73 -21.01 9.59
C GLN A 222 5.52 -20.92 10.89
N ALA A 223 6.04 -19.73 11.23
CA ALA A 223 6.89 -19.48 12.38
C ALA A 223 6.13 -18.93 13.60
N GLY A 224 4.93 -18.37 13.38
CA GLY A 224 4.07 -17.81 14.42
C GLY A 224 4.34 -16.35 14.76
N PRO A 225 3.43 -15.74 15.53
CA PRO A 225 3.46 -14.28 15.79
C PRO A 225 4.67 -13.84 16.63
N GLU A 226 5.18 -14.67 17.53
CA GLU A 226 6.36 -14.31 18.36
C GLU A 226 7.62 -14.14 17.48
N VAL A 227 7.85 -15.07 16.55
CA VAL A 227 8.99 -14.99 15.61
C VAL A 227 8.79 -13.81 14.65
N TYR A 228 7.58 -13.58 14.20
CA TYR A 228 7.24 -12.44 13.35
C TYR A 228 7.58 -11.11 14.02
N ASP A 229 7.16 -10.90 15.28
CA ASP A 229 7.43 -9.69 16.06
C ASP A 229 8.94 -9.48 16.29
N GLN A 230 9.68 -10.56 16.57
CA GLN A 230 11.14 -10.52 16.70
C GLN A 230 11.86 -10.23 15.38
N TRP A 231 11.30 -10.69 14.26
CA TRP A 231 11.83 -10.39 12.92
C TRP A 231 11.65 -8.91 12.57
N VAL A 232 10.50 -8.32 12.85
CA VAL A 232 10.22 -6.89 12.66
C VAL A 232 11.17 -5.99 13.41
N THR A 233 11.70 -6.44 14.56
CA THR A 233 12.64 -5.67 15.41
C THR A 233 14.11 -6.04 15.22
N ASN A 234 14.41 -6.96 14.29
CA ASN A 234 15.73 -7.53 14.08
C ASN A 234 16.31 -8.32 15.26
N GLU A 235 15.48 -8.78 16.18
CA GLU A 235 15.89 -9.77 17.18
C GLU A 235 16.08 -11.15 16.50
N VAL A 236 15.26 -11.43 15.50
CA VAL A 236 15.43 -12.53 14.54
C VAL A 236 15.87 -11.94 13.20
N PRO A 237 17.10 -12.20 12.71
CA PRO A 237 17.59 -11.61 11.47
C PRO A 237 16.93 -12.27 10.24
N PHE A 238 16.97 -11.57 9.09
CA PHE A 238 16.50 -12.15 7.80
C PHE A 238 17.20 -13.47 7.46
N THR A 239 18.44 -13.64 7.90
CA THR A 239 19.22 -14.88 7.65
C THR A 239 18.85 -16.04 8.57
N ASP A 240 17.89 -15.87 9.49
CA ASP A 240 17.41 -16.96 10.35
C ASP A 240 16.78 -18.08 9.51
N PRO A 241 17.01 -19.37 9.87
CA PRO A 241 16.46 -20.50 9.13
C PRO A 241 14.93 -20.51 9.00
N GLN A 242 14.18 -19.91 9.95
CA GLN A 242 12.72 -19.86 9.89
C GLN A 242 12.27 -18.87 8.82
N ILE A 243 12.94 -17.71 8.71
CA ILE A 243 12.68 -16.71 7.67
C ILE A 243 13.10 -17.28 6.30
N ALA A 244 14.29 -17.88 6.20
CA ALA A 244 14.75 -18.52 4.97
C ALA A 244 13.78 -19.63 4.49
N SER A 245 13.20 -20.40 5.41
CA SER A 245 12.19 -21.40 5.09
C SER A 245 10.93 -20.82 4.47
N ALA A 246 10.47 -19.67 4.94
CA ALA A 246 9.30 -18.99 4.35
C ALA A 246 9.58 -18.54 2.90
N PHE A 247 10.76 -17.98 2.63
CA PHE A 247 11.18 -17.67 1.25
C PHE A 247 11.20 -18.93 0.37
N ASP A 248 11.72 -20.05 0.89
CA ASP A 248 11.77 -21.30 0.14
C ASP A 248 10.36 -21.85 -0.17
N GLU A 249 9.41 -21.72 0.77
CA GLU A 249 8.01 -22.12 0.55
C GLU A 249 7.33 -21.26 -0.52
N VAL A 250 7.43 -19.94 -0.42
CA VAL A 250 6.92 -19.00 -1.43
C VAL A 250 7.58 -19.24 -2.79
N GLY A 251 8.87 -19.55 -2.79
CA GLY A 251 9.65 -19.84 -3.99
C GLY A 251 9.17 -21.05 -4.78
N LYS A 252 8.52 -22.03 -4.13
CA LYS A 252 7.91 -23.17 -4.83
C LYS A 252 6.84 -22.73 -5.83
N ILE A 253 6.20 -21.59 -5.58
CA ILE A 253 5.21 -20.97 -6.47
C ILE A 253 5.89 -19.92 -7.35
N LEU A 254 6.38 -18.82 -6.75
CA LEU A 254 6.81 -17.62 -7.50
C LEU A 254 8.04 -17.80 -8.37
N LYS A 255 8.93 -18.74 -8.03
CA LYS A 255 10.15 -19.03 -8.83
C LYS A 255 9.97 -20.22 -9.77
N ASN A 256 8.77 -20.82 -9.82
CA ASN A 256 8.49 -21.93 -10.71
C ASN A 256 7.87 -21.43 -12.03
N PRO A 257 8.57 -21.53 -13.17
CA PRO A 257 8.07 -21.04 -14.45
C PRO A 257 6.82 -21.77 -14.96
N ASP A 258 6.55 -22.98 -14.45
CA ASP A 258 5.36 -23.73 -14.79
C ASP A 258 4.11 -23.27 -14.02
N TYR A 259 4.30 -22.43 -12.98
CA TYR A 259 3.21 -22.05 -12.08
C TYR A 259 2.79 -20.58 -12.18
N VAL A 260 3.62 -19.70 -12.72
CA VAL A 260 3.38 -18.26 -12.66
C VAL A 260 3.44 -17.58 -14.03
N ASN A 261 2.50 -16.67 -14.27
CA ASN A 261 2.48 -15.67 -15.35
C ASN A 261 2.56 -16.20 -16.78
N ALA A 262 1.96 -17.35 -17.09
CA ALA A 262 1.92 -17.87 -18.47
C ALA A 262 1.33 -16.87 -19.46
N GLY A 263 0.30 -16.10 -19.07
CA GLY A 263 -0.34 -15.07 -19.87
C GLY A 263 0.43 -13.75 -19.97
N PHE A 264 1.40 -13.51 -19.07
CA PHE A 264 2.16 -12.26 -18.98
C PHE A 264 3.62 -12.39 -19.43
N GLY A 265 4.09 -13.58 -19.80
CA GLY A 265 5.47 -13.81 -20.25
C GLY A 265 6.35 -14.58 -19.27
N GLY A 266 5.78 -15.17 -18.21
CA GLY A 266 6.48 -16.02 -17.25
C GLY A 266 7.03 -15.26 -16.02
N THR A 267 7.85 -15.95 -15.23
CA THR A 267 8.44 -15.41 -13.99
C THR A 267 9.25 -14.13 -14.18
N ASP A 268 9.87 -13.95 -15.34
CA ASP A 268 10.67 -12.76 -15.66
C ASP A 268 9.84 -11.46 -15.73
N THR A 269 8.51 -11.56 -15.75
CA THR A 269 7.60 -10.40 -15.84
C THR A 269 7.01 -10.00 -14.49
N ILE A 270 7.22 -10.75 -13.43
CA ILE A 270 6.63 -10.48 -12.10
C ILE A 270 6.92 -9.04 -11.64
N VAL A 271 8.18 -8.59 -11.73
CA VAL A 271 8.60 -7.26 -11.26
C VAL A 271 8.02 -6.12 -12.12
N THR A 272 7.76 -6.38 -13.40
CA THR A 272 7.29 -5.36 -14.35
C THR A 272 5.79 -5.37 -14.58
N THR A 273 5.10 -6.41 -14.15
CA THR A 273 3.63 -6.48 -14.20
C THR A 273 3.06 -5.66 -13.04
N PRO A 274 2.21 -4.65 -13.31
CA PRO A 274 1.52 -3.92 -12.24
C PRO A 274 0.71 -4.87 -11.34
N PHE A 275 0.69 -4.59 -10.05
CA PHE A 275 0.05 -5.47 -9.07
C PHE A 275 -1.46 -5.67 -9.31
N GLY A 276 -2.13 -4.67 -9.88
CA GLY A 276 -3.56 -4.71 -10.19
C GLY A 276 -3.93 -5.44 -11.47
N ASP A 277 -2.99 -5.69 -12.39
CA ASP A 277 -3.28 -6.26 -13.71
C ASP A 277 -3.85 -7.69 -13.65
N ALA A 278 -3.60 -8.42 -12.56
CA ALA A 278 -4.13 -9.75 -12.33
C ALA A 278 -5.66 -9.79 -12.27
N ALA A 279 -6.34 -8.69 -11.92
CA ALA A 279 -7.80 -8.63 -11.85
C ALA A 279 -8.46 -8.95 -13.20
N SER A 280 -8.02 -8.26 -14.26
CA SER A 280 -8.52 -8.52 -15.62
C SER A 280 -8.23 -9.95 -16.09
N ALA A 281 -7.06 -10.50 -15.72
CA ALA A 281 -6.67 -11.86 -16.08
C ALA A 281 -7.48 -12.94 -15.33
N LEU A 282 -7.85 -12.68 -14.07
CA LEU A 282 -8.75 -13.54 -13.31
C LEU A 282 -10.16 -13.55 -13.91
N VAL A 283 -10.72 -12.37 -14.17
CA VAL A 283 -12.07 -12.22 -14.74
C VAL A 283 -12.15 -12.84 -16.13
N SER A 284 -11.11 -12.72 -16.96
CA SER A 284 -11.06 -13.36 -18.29
C SER A 284 -10.76 -14.86 -18.23
N GLY A 285 -10.31 -15.37 -17.10
CA GLY A 285 -9.90 -16.76 -16.94
C GLY A 285 -8.50 -17.08 -17.50
N ASP A 286 -7.70 -16.09 -17.82
CA ASP A 286 -6.28 -16.28 -18.19
C ASP A 286 -5.42 -16.64 -16.98
N CYS A 287 -5.84 -16.22 -15.80
CA CYS A 287 -5.30 -16.54 -14.50
C CYS A 287 -6.31 -17.37 -13.70
N LYS A 288 -5.85 -18.27 -12.84
CA LYS A 288 -6.72 -19.12 -12.03
C LYS A 288 -6.66 -18.78 -10.54
N LEU A 289 -5.48 -18.36 -10.08
CA LEU A 289 -5.18 -18.01 -8.71
C LEU A 289 -4.37 -16.71 -8.67
N HIS A 290 -4.67 -15.87 -7.68
CA HIS A 290 -3.89 -14.67 -7.36
C HIS A 290 -3.87 -14.44 -5.86
N HIS A 291 -2.72 -14.07 -5.31
CA HIS A 291 -2.57 -13.73 -3.90
C HIS A 291 -2.53 -12.21 -3.76
N GLN A 292 -3.49 -11.65 -3.01
CA GLN A 292 -3.58 -10.21 -2.79
C GLN A 292 -4.46 -9.89 -1.56
N ALA A 293 -4.43 -8.65 -1.10
CA ALA A 293 -5.22 -8.16 0.01
C ALA A 293 -6.71 -7.97 -0.33
N SER A 294 -7.53 -7.71 0.69
CA SER A 294 -8.98 -7.50 0.58
C SER A 294 -9.38 -6.36 -0.36
N PHE A 295 -8.57 -5.32 -0.50
CA PHE A 295 -8.84 -4.19 -1.42
C PHE A 295 -8.87 -4.61 -2.90
N PHE A 296 -8.38 -5.80 -3.23
CA PHE A 296 -8.41 -6.32 -4.60
C PHE A 296 -9.85 -6.54 -5.12
N ASP A 297 -10.84 -6.55 -4.24
CA ASP A 297 -12.28 -6.48 -4.55
C ASP A 297 -12.60 -5.33 -5.52
N GLY A 298 -12.06 -4.14 -5.26
CA GLY A 298 -12.21 -2.99 -6.14
C GLY A 298 -11.63 -3.20 -7.53
N PHE A 299 -10.44 -3.79 -7.63
CA PHE A 299 -9.81 -4.09 -8.92
C PHE A 299 -10.58 -5.12 -9.74
N ILE A 300 -11.18 -6.13 -9.10
CA ILE A 300 -12.06 -7.10 -9.77
C ILE A 300 -13.31 -6.40 -10.30
N THR A 301 -13.92 -5.52 -9.50
CA THR A 301 -15.11 -4.75 -9.90
C THR A 301 -14.80 -3.80 -11.07
N ASP A 302 -13.69 -3.10 -11.03
CA ASP A 302 -13.22 -2.24 -12.13
C ASP A 302 -12.92 -3.03 -13.41
N ALA A 303 -12.48 -4.27 -13.29
CA ALA A 303 -12.32 -5.19 -14.42
C ALA A 303 -13.66 -5.75 -14.96
N GLY A 304 -14.79 -5.39 -14.33
CA GLY A 304 -16.14 -5.80 -14.72
C GLY A 304 -16.56 -7.17 -14.19
N GLY A 305 -15.84 -7.73 -13.21
CA GLY A 305 -16.19 -8.95 -12.50
C GLY A 305 -17.09 -8.68 -11.29
N THR A 306 -17.72 -9.74 -10.79
CA THR A 306 -18.52 -9.74 -9.56
C THR A 306 -17.80 -10.53 -8.49
N VAL A 307 -17.67 -9.95 -7.27
CA VAL A 307 -17.05 -10.60 -6.11
C VAL A 307 -18.13 -11.18 -5.22
N ALA A 308 -18.34 -12.49 -5.29
CA ALA A 308 -19.28 -13.22 -4.46
C ALA A 308 -18.99 -14.75 -4.53
N GLU A 309 -19.46 -15.54 -3.55
CA GLU A 309 -19.31 -17.00 -3.57
C GLU A 309 -19.92 -17.66 -4.82
N ASP A 310 -21.00 -17.08 -5.35
CA ASP A 310 -21.65 -17.49 -6.61
C ASP A 310 -21.38 -16.53 -7.78
N GLY A 311 -20.41 -15.62 -7.61
CA GLY A 311 -19.98 -14.65 -8.61
C GLY A 311 -18.88 -15.15 -9.53
N ASP A 312 -18.26 -14.19 -10.23
CA ASP A 312 -17.14 -14.49 -11.17
C ASP A 312 -15.87 -14.85 -10.39
N ILE A 313 -15.58 -14.13 -9.31
CA ILE A 313 -14.39 -14.27 -8.47
C ILE A 313 -14.81 -14.32 -6.99
N TRP A 314 -14.12 -15.16 -6.24
CA TRP A 314 -14.18 -15.26 -4.80
C TRP A 314 -12.78 -15.41 -4.22
N ALA A 315 -12.63 -15.45 -2.89
CA ALA A 315 -11.33 -15.62 -2.26
C ALA A 315 -11.42 -16.53 -1.02
N PHE A 316 -10.29 -17.12 -0.66
CA PHE A 316 -10.09 -17.79 0.63
C PHE A 316 -8.74 -17.34 1.22
N LEU A 317 -8.61 -17.34 2.54
CA LEU A 317 -7.34 -17.01 3.18
C LEU A 317 -6.27 -18.07 2.88
N THR A 318 -5.03 -17.66 2.73
CA THR A 318 -3.87 -18.57 2.64
C THR A 318 -4.00 -19.65 3.72
N PRO A 319 -3.95 -20.93 3.34
CA PRO A 319 -4.18 -22.01 4.28
C PRO A 319 -3.08 -22.13 5.34
N ALA A 320 -3.43 -22.71 6.47
CA ALA A 320 -2.52 -22.93 7.59
C ALA A 320 -1.33 -23.84 7.23
N PHE A 321 -0.22 -23.68 7.93
CA PHE A 321 0.91 -24.63 7.89
C PHE A 321 0.73 -25.71 8.95
N GLY A 322 0.66 -26.97 8.52
CA GLY A 322 0.52 -28.13 9.40
C GLY A 322 -0.79 -28.16 10.20
N ASP A 323 -0.77 -28.85 11.34
CA ASP A 323 -1.91 -28.92 12.28
C ASP A 323 -2.00 -27.64 13.11
N SER A 324 -2.21 -26.48 12.47
CA SER A 324 -2.42 -25.22 13.18
C SER A 324 -3.72 -25.32 13.98
N SER A 325 -3.60 -25.37 15.30
CA SER A 325 -4.72 -25.33 16.25
C SER A 325 -5.05 -23.92 16.72
N ALA A 326 -4.64 -22.90 15.97
CA ALA A 326 -4.98 -21.52 16.30
C ALA A 326 -6.51 -21.36 16.28
N GLU A 327 -7.09 -20.86 17.38
CA GLU A 327 -8.46 -20.41 17.39
C GLU A 327 -8.49 -19.06 16.63
N GLY A 328 -9.41 -18.91 15.68
CA GLY A 328 -9.53 -17.69 14.86
C GLY A 328 -8.60 -17.66 13.64
N ALA A 329 -8.71 -16.62 12.86
CA ALA A 329 -7.89 -16.38 11.69
C ALA A 329 -6.47 -15.97 12.08
N VAL A 330 -5.50 -16.32 11.24
CA VAL A 330 -4.11 -15.81 11.33
C VAL A 330 -3.88 -15.01 10.05
N VAL A 331 -3.73 -13.72 10.15
CA VAL A 331 -3.67 -12.81 9.00
C VAL A 331 -2.62 -11.73 9.17
N THR A 332 -1.92 -11.44 8.08
CA THR A 332 -1.22 -10.18 7.93
C THR A 332 -2.19 -9.10 7.44
N GLY A 333 -1.87 -7.87 7.63
CA GLY A 333 -2.66 -6.76 7.14
C GLY A 333 -1.85 -5.50 7.00
N GLY A 334 -2.41 -4.57 6.30
CA GLY A 334 -1.89 -3.23 6.14
C GLY A 334 -2.96 -2.21 6.46
N GLY A 335 -2.61 -0.97 6.25
CA GLY A 335 -3.54 0.14 6.40
C GLY A 335 -2.81 1.46 6.41
N GLU A 336 -3.55 2.51 6.44
CA GLU A 336 -3.03 3.86 6.39
C GLU A 336 -3.17 4.55 7.74
N ILE A 337 -2.22 5.44 8.01
CA ILE A 337 -2.18 6.28 9.20
C ILE A 337 -2.04 7.74 8.77
N VAL A 338 -2.91 8.61 9.25
CA VAL A 338 -2.85 10.05 8.98
C VAL A 338 -1.96 10.75 10.00
N GLY A 339 -0.79 11.20 9.58
CA GLY A 339 0.14 12.00 10.37
C GLY A 339 0.09 13.47 9.98
N ALA A 340 0.28 14.39 10.95
CA ALA A 340 0.20 15.83 10.77
C ALA A 340 1.60 16.48 10.78
N PHE A 341 1.86 17.37 9.80
CA PHE A 341 3.02 18.25 9.76
C PHE A 341 2.69 19.66 10.26
N SER A 342 1.41 20.03 10.28
CA SER A 342 0.88 21.27 10.86
C SER A 342 0.04 21.01 12.10
N ASP A 343 -0.05 22.01 12.99
CA ASP A 343 -0.85 21.99 14.21
C ASP A 343 -1.88 23.13 14.26
N ASP A 344 -2.24 23.69 13.09
CA ASP A 344 -3.32 24.67 12.97
C ASP A 344 -4.71 24.04 13.19
N GLU A 345 -5.70 24.88 13.48
CA GLU A 345 -7.04 24.43 13.87
C GLU A 345 -7.76 23.64 12.77
N ALA A 346 -7.60 23.98 11.49
CA ALA A 346 -8.25 23.30 10.38
C ALA A 346 -7.65 21.91 10.20
N THR A 347 -6.31 21.80 10.22
CA THR A 347 -5.58 20.51 10.15
C THR A 347 -6.00 19.57 11.28
N GLN A 348 -6.09 20.07 12.52
CA GLN A 348 -6.53 19.26 13.66
C GLN A 348 -7.98 18.78 13.51
N LYS A 349 -8.88 19.60 13.00
CA LYS A 349 -10.29 19.22 12.74
C LYS A 349 -10.38 18.11 11.68
N VAL A 350 -9.63 18.23 10.58
CA VAL A 350 -9.60 17.21 9.53
C VAL A 350 -9.03 15.91 10.08
N GLN A 351 -7.91 15.93 10.80
CA GLN A 351 -7.34 14.72 11.39
C GLN A 351 -8.29 14.04 12.38
N THR A 352 -9.02 14.83 13.18
CA THR A 352 -10.04 14.32 14.10
C THR A 352 -11.18 13.64 13.36
N TYR A 353 -11.69 14.26 12.30
CA TYR A 353 -12.75 13.67 11.47
C TYR A 353 -12.29 12.36 10.84
N LEU A 354 -11.10 12.34 10.24
CA LEU A 354 -10.54 11.15 9.59
C LEU A 354 -10.31 9.97 10.56
N SER A 355 -10.13 10.23 11.88
CA SER A 355 -10.01 9.18 12.91
C SER A 355 -11.36 8.65 13.43
N SER A 356 -12.47 9.25 13.01
CA SER A 356 -13.80 9.01 13.58
C SER A 356 -14.54 7.84 12.92
N PRO A 357 -15.53 7.23 13.63
CA PRO A 357 -16.46 6.29 13.03
C PRO A 357 -17.30 6.89 11.90
N GLU A 358 -17.58 8.19 11.95
CA GLU A 358 -18.36 8.90 10.92
C GLU A 358 -17.65 8.80 9.57
N TRP A 359 -16.38 9.16 9.52
CA TRP A 359 -15.60 9.02 8.30
C TRP A 359 -15.42 7.56 7.87
N ALA A 360 -15.12 6.64 8.80
CA ALA A 360 -14.95 5.23 8.48
C ALA A 360 -16.20 4.63 7.81
N ASN A 361 -17.39 4.94 8.33
CA ASN A 361 -18.66 4.49 7.74
C ASN A 361 -18.91 5.15 6.37
N SER A 362 -18.63 6.46 6.22
CA SER A 362 -18.72 7.15 4.93
C SER A 362 -17.82 6.51 3.89
N ARG A 363 -16.52 6.37 4.17
CA ARG A 363 -15.54 5.84 3.21
C ARG A 363 -15.81 4.38 2.82
N VAL A 364 -16.10 3.52 3.80
CA VAL A 364 -16.35 2.10 3.54
C VAL A 364 -17.61 1.88 2.70
N SER A 365 -18.63 2.73 2.86
CA SER A 365 -19.88 2.63 2.07
C SER A 365 -19.66 2.89 0.57
N LEU A 366 -18.58 3.57 0.21
CA LEU A 366 -18.19 3.81 -1.20
C LEU A 366 -17.47 2.60 -1.83
N GLY A 367 -17.06 1.63 -1.02
CA GLY A 367 -16.48 0.37 -1.46
C GLY A 367 -14.94 0.38 -1.60
N GLY A 368 -14.40 -0.79 -1.92
CA GLY A 368 -12.97 -1.03 -2.19
C GLY A 368 -12.06 -1.07 -0.96
N VAL A 369 -12.46 -0.55 0.19
CA VAL A 369 -11.66 -0.50 1.41
C VAL A 369 -12.44 -0.93 2.64
N ILE A 370 -11.71 -1.21 3.72
CA ILE A 370 -12.25 -1.46 5.05
C ILE A 370 -11.54 -0.60 6.09
N SER A 371 -12.04 -0.61 7.32
CA SER A 371 -11.39 0.03 8.46
C SER A 371 -11.44 -0.90 9.68
N ALA A 372 -10.43 -0.83 10.52
CA ALA A 372 -10.41 -1.50 11.82
C ALA A 372 -11.08 -0.67 12.93
N ASN A 373 -11.71 0.45 12.59
CA ASN A 373 -12.48 1.27 13.53
C ASN A 373 -13.66 0.47 14.08
N THR A 374 -13.76 0.32 15.40
CA THR A 374 -14.79 -0.50 16.06
C THR A 374 -16.19 0.13 16.00
N GLY A 375 -16.30 1.41 15.63
CA GLY A 375 -17.56 2.09 15.36
C GLY A 375 -18.03 1.94 13.90
N LEU A 376 -17.29 1.23 13.06
CA LEU A 376 -17.71 0.86 11.71
C LEU A 376 -18.79 -0.21 11.77
N ASP A 377 -19.91 0.03 11.07
CA ASP A 377 -20.92 -0.98 10.81
C ASP A 377 -20.52 -1.85 9.61
N PRO A 378 -20.23 -3.15 9.78
CA PRO A 378 -19.84 -4.03 8.68
C PRO A 378 -20.83 -4.08 7.52
N GLU A 379 -22.11 -3.80 7.78
CA GLU A 379 -23.16 -3.77 6.74
C GLU A 379 -22.98 -2.62 5.74
N ASN A 380 -22.13 -1.63 6.05
CA ASN A 380 -21.76 -0.58 5.09
C ASN A 380 -20.74 -1.04 4.04
N ALA A 381 -20.10 -2.19 4.23
CA ALA A 381 -19.17 -2.72 3.23
C ALA A 381 -19.90 -3.15 1.95
N SER A 382 -19.29 -2.84 0.80
CA SER A 382 -19.88 -3.00 -0.53
C SER A 382 -19.98 -4.46 -1.01
N SER A 383 -19.23 -5.38 -0.40
CA SER A 383 -19.25 -6.80 -0.75
C SER A 383 -19.15 -7.71 0.45
N GLU A 384 -19.53 -8.98 0.29
CA GLU A 384 -19.47 -9.98 1.35
C GLU A 384 -18.02 -10.29 1.77
N ILE A 385 -17.04 -10.22 0.85
CA ILE A 385 -15.64 -10.43 1.18
C ILE A 385 -15.10 -9.30 2.07
N LEU A 386 -15.52 -8.07 1.85
CA LEU A 386 -15.15 -6.93 2.69
C LEU A 386 -15.82 -7.00 4.07
N LYS A 387 -17.07 -7.49 4.16
CA LYS A 387 -17.74 -7.77 5.45
C LYS A 387 -17.00 -8.86 6.22
N GLU A 388 -16.55 -9.91 5.54
CA GLU A 388 -15.76 -10.97 6.14
C GLU A 388 -14.42 -10.43 6.66
N ALA A 389 -13.74 -9.60 5.87
CA ALA A 389 -12.47 -8.97 6.27
C ALA A 389 -12.66 -8.06 7.51
N ILE A 390 -13.72 -7.25 7.58
CA ILE A 390 -14.05 -6.45 8.76
C ILE A 390 -14.32 -7.37 9.96
N SER A 391 -15.07 -8.44 9.77
CA SER A 391 -15.38 -9.41 10.83
C SER A 391 -14.10 -10.07 11.38
N ILE A 392 -13.14 -10.37 10.52
CA ILE A 392 -11.83 -10.89 10.92
C ILE A 392 -11.09 -9.87 11.79
N LEU A 393 -11.07 -8.58 11.40
CA LEU A 393 -10.39 -7.54 12.18
C LEU A 393 -11.08 -7.23 13.53
N GLN A 394 -12.39 -7.46 13.62
CA GLN A 394 -13.18 -7.24 14.85
C GLN A 394 -13.26 -8.49 15.75
N ASP A 395 -12.83 -9.68 15.27
CA ASP A 395 -12.81 -10.90 16.05
C ASP A 395 -11.63 -10.89 17.05
N PRO A 396 -11.87 -10.91 18.36
CA PRO A 396 -10.79 -10.90 19.37
C PRO A 396 -9.93 -12.17 19.38
N THR A 397 -10.32 -13.24 18.66
CA THR A 397 -9.52 -14.47 18.53
C THR A 397 -8.58 -14.43 17.33
N THR A 398 -8.71 -13.45 16.43
CA THR A 398 -7.83 -13.27 15.29
C THR A 398 -6.41 -12.92 15.74
N THR A 399 -5.44 -13.64 15.19
CA THR A 399 -4.03 -13.25 15.24
C THR A 399 -3.74 -12.33 14.08
N PHE A 400 -3.75 -11.01 14.33
CA PHE A 400 -3.42 -9.99 13.35
C PHE A 400 -1.99 -9.48 13.54
N ARG A 401 -1.26 -9.30 12.43
CA ARG A 401 0.01 -8.55 12.42
C ARG A 401 0.03 -7.62 11.22
N PHE A 402 0.45 -6.39 11.48
CA PHE A 402 0.74 -5.46 10.38
C PHE A 402 1.92 -5.98 9.56
N ASP A 403 1.98 -5.65 8.28
CA ASP A 403 3.04 -6.08 7.39
C ASP A 403 4.42 -5.77 7.97
N ALA A 404 5.30 -6.75 7.98
CA ALA A 404 6.62 -6.60 8.55
C ALA A 404 7.43 -5.53 7.84
N SER A 405 7.38 -5.48 6.50
CA SER A 405 8.07 -4.44 5.71
C SER A 405 7.59 -3.03 6.04
N ASP A 406 6.30 -2.86 6.33
CA ASP A 406 5.72 -1.57 6.67
C ASP A 406 6.01 -1.13 8.11
N LEU A 407 6.29 -2.09 9.01
CA LEU A 407 6.70 -1.83 10.40
C LEU A 407 8.19 -1.58 10.55
N MET A 408 9.02 -2.14 9.68
CA MET A 408 10.48 -1.98 9.72
C MET A 408 10.89 -0.54 9.40
N PRO A 409 12.06 -0.08 9.85
CA PRO A 409 12.63 1.20 9.39
C PRO A 409 12.63 1.26 7.85
N SER A 410 12.34 2.43 7.28
CA SER A 410 12.20 2.60 5.83
C SER A 410 13.44 2.15 5.03
N GLY A 411 14.64 2.27 5.62
CA GLY A 411 15.87 1.76 5.03
C GLY A 411 15.89 0.24 4.81
N VAL A 412 15.10 -0.51 5.56
CA VAL A 412 14.91 -1.95 5.41
C VAL A 412 13.62 -2.24 4.65
N GLY A 413 12.48 -1.91 5.22
CA GLY A 413 11.17 -2.33 4.73
C GLY A 413 10.89 -1.87 3.31
N THR A 414 10.83 -0.56 3.09
CA THR A 414 10.51 0.03 1.78
C THR A 414 11.72 0.14 0.84
N ASN A 415 12.91 -0.24 1.27
CA ASN A 415 14.12 -0.17 0.46
C ASN A 415 14.75 -1.55 0.23
N THR A 416 15.57 -2.06 1.19
CA THR A 416 16.32 -3.30 0.91
C THR A 416 15.43 -4.53 0.80
N PHE A 417 14.28 -4.58 1.49
CA PHE A 417 13.36 -5.71 1.40
C PHE A 417 12.60 -5.69 0.06
N PHE A 418 11.97 -4.58 -0.34
CA PHE A 418 11.33 -4.47 -1.66
C PHE A 418 12.31 -4.80 -2.78
N LYS A 419 13.52 -4.22 -2.73
CA LYS A 419 14.56 -4.52 -3.71
C LYS A 419 14.99 -5.98 -3.68
N GLY A 420 15.14 -6.55 -2.50
CA GLY A 420 15.48 -7.96 -2.30
C GLY A 420 14.46 -8.89 -2.94
N MET A 421 13.17 -8.61 -2.76
CA MET A 421 12.11 -9.39 -3.40
C MET A 421 12.18 -9.35 -4.93
N ASN A 422 12.45 -8.17 -5.49
CA ASN A 422 12.63 -8.01 -6.94
C ASN A 422 13.84 -8.81 -7.47
N ASP A 423 14.97 -8.72 -6.79
CA ASP A 423 16.17 -9.47 -7.15
C ASP A 423 15.93 -11.00 -7.02
N TRP A 424 15.20 -11.41 -5.96
CA TRP A 424 14.93 -12.81 -5.65
C TRP A 424 14.04 -13.49 -6.70
N VAL A 425 12.93 -12.87 -7.10
CA VAL A 425 12.05 -13.45 -8.15
C VAL A 425 12.70 -13.42 -9.52
N ASN A 426 13.62 -12.49 -9.76
CA ASN A 426 14.47 -12.43 -10.96
C ASN A 426 15.63 -13.45 -10.96
N GLY A 427 15.69 -14.35 -9.96
CA GLY A 427 16.57 -15.50 -9.95
C GLY A 427 17.77 -15.42 -9.01
N ALA A 428 17.88 -14.35 -8.21
CA ALA A 428 18.91 -14.31 -7.18
C ALA A 428 18.73 -15.44 -6.15
N ASP A 429 19.85 -15.90 -5.58
CA ASP A 429 19.86 -16.94 -4.57
C ASP A 429 19.28 -16.43 -3.25
N THR A 430 18.43 -17.26 -2.58
CA THR A 430 17.74 -16.89 -1.35
C THR A 430 18.71 -16.40 -0.27
N ALA A 431 19.78 -17.14 0.03
CA ALA A 431 20.74 -16.76 1.07
C ALA A 431 21.40 -15.41 0.78
N THR A 432 21.78 -15.17 -0.48
CA THR A 432 22.39 -13.90 -0.93
C THR A 432 21.41 -12.74 -0.74
N VAL A 433 20.14 -12.93 -1.10
CA VAL A 433 19.09 -11.90 -0.96
C VAL A 433 18.83 -11.59 0.51
N LEU A 434 18.74 -12.60 1.36
CA LEU A 434 18.52 -12.41 2.80
C LEU A 434 19.67 -11.63 3.45
N GLU A 435 20.94 -11.91 3.08
CA GLU A 435 22.09 -11.12 3.53
C GLU A 435 22.04 -9.66 3.02
N GLN A 436 21.56 -9.46 1.80
CA GLN A 436 21.40 -8.12 1.22
C GLN A 436 20.31 -7.33 1.96
N ILE A 437 19.15 -7.94 2.24
CA ILE A 437 18.07 -7.30 3.00
C ILE A 437 18.54 -6.96 4.40
N GLU A 438 19.18 -7.90 5.08
CA GLU A 438 19.74 -7.74 6.42
C GLU A 438 20.68 -6.55 6.52
N SER A 439 21.44 -6.26 5.46
CA SER A 439 22.40 -5.14 5.43
C SER A 439 21.72 -3.76 5.47
N GLY A 440 20.41 -3.69 5.31
CA GLY A 440 19.63 -2.45 5.36
C GLY A 440 19.40 -1.92 6.78
N TRP A 441 19.57 -2.77 7.80
CA TRP A 441 19.37 -2.34 9.18
C TRP A 441 20.35 -1.26 9.60
N PRO A 442 19.91 -0.24 10.37
CA PRO A 442 20.80 0.78 10.90
C PRO A 442 21.92 0.16 11.73
N SER A 443 23.15 0.67 11.57
CA SER A 443 24.27 0.26 12.41
C SER A 443 23.97 0.68 13.85
N SER A 444 23.90 -0.24 14.80
CA SER A 444 23.78 0.00 16.23
C SER A 444 24.97 0.75 16.81
#